data_827469200a4bd78f21101e8d41615c2a
#
_entry.id   827469200a4bd78f21101e8d41615c2a
#
_cell.length_a   1.000
_cell.length_b   1.000
_cell.length_c   1.000
_cell.angle_alpha   90.00
_cell.angle_beta   90.00
_cell.angle_gamma   90.00
#
_symmetry.space_group_name_H-M   'P 1'
#
loop_
_entity.id
_entity.type
_entity.pdbx_description
1 polymer ?
#
loop_
_entity_poly.entity_id
_entity_poly.type
_entity_poly.pdbx_seq_one_letter_code
_entity_poly.pdbx_strand_id
1 'polypeptide(L)'
;KNDGFVQSHHPIQDAWAKKRINGYQRNTAPATLLKSASGSPHANISSAQRTRRAMPGGWDTTLKQEFHISYKEMIDAGVPKQQARKSIGDSYKYFDQLRESNSNNVYFDI
;
A
#
# COMPACT_ATOMS: atom_id res chain seq x y z
N LYS A 1 8.97 -12.96 5.71
CA LYS A 1 10.08 -13.33 6.49
C LYS A 1 11.26 -12.38 6.38
N ASN A 2 11.70 -11.89 7.49
CA ASN A 2 12.77 -10.89 7.50
C ASN A 2 14.13 -11.58 7.70
N ASP A 3 14.88 -11.73 6.64
CA ASP A 3 16.22 -12.30 6.68
C ASP A 3 17.30 -11.22 6.53
N GLY A 4 16.91 -9.95 6.62
CA GLY A 4 17.85 -8.84 6.52
C GLY A 4 18.06 -8.33 5.12
N PHE A 5 17.37 -8.88 4.13
CA PHE A 5 17.58 -8.47 2.74
C PHE A 5 16.37 -7.74 2.15
N VAL A 6 15.31 -8.46 1.78
CA VAL A 6 14.16 -7.84 1.14
C VAL A 6 12.87 -8.45 1.67
N GLN A 7 11.80 -7.65 1.61
CA GLN A 7 10.45 -8.11 1.90
C GLN A 7 9.47 -7.50 0.91
N SER A 8 8.34 -8.16 0.74
CA SER A 8 7.27 -7.66 -0.12
C SER A 8 6.55 -6.50 0.54
N HIS A 9 6.34 -5.44 -0.21
CA HIS A 9 5.58 -4.27 0.23
C HIS A 9 4.36 -4.11 -0.67
N HIS A 10 3.18 -4.10 -0.08
CA HIS A 10 1.94 -3.77 -0.78
C HIS A 10 1.70 -2.27 -0.64
N PRO A 11 1.64 -1.50 -1.73
CA PRO A 11 1.44 -0.05 -1.64
C PRO A 11 0.19 0.31 -0.85
N ILE A 12 -0.90 -0.43 -1.06
CA ILE A 12 -2.10 -0.28 -0.23
C ILE A 12 -2.00 -1.32 0.87
N GLN A 13 -1.98 -0.86 2.10
CA GLN A 13 -1.76 -1.72 3.26
C GLN A 13 -2.79 -2.84 3.32
N ASP A 14 -2.30 -4.07 3.47
CA ASP A 14 -3.14 -5.26 3.45
C ASP A 14 -4.28 -5.20 4.47
N ALA A 15 -3.97 -4.78 5.69
CA ALA A 15 -4.98 -4.71 6.75
C ALA A 15 -6.09 -3.71 6.40
N TRP A 16 -5.73 -2.58 5.78
CA TRP A 16 -6.71 -1.60 5.35
C TRP A 16 -7.58 -2.14 4.22
N ALA A 17 -6.95 -2.76 3.23
CA ALA A 17 -7.66 -3.26 2.06
C ALA A 17 -8.63 -4.39 2.42
N LYS A 18 -8.21 -5.29 3.30
CA LYS A 18 -9.10 -6.37 3.78
C LYS A 18 -10.33 -5.80 4.46
N LYS A 19 -10.16 -4.72 5.19
CA LYS A 19 -11.24 -4.12 5.96
C LYS A 19 -12.22 -3.36 5.08
N ARG A 20 -11.75 -2.78 3.98
CA ARG A 20 -12.51 -1.79 3.22
C ARG A 20 -12.92 -2.21 1.82
N ILE A 21 -12.21 -3.16 1.21
CA ILE A 21 -12.39 -3.46 -0.20
C ILE A 21 -12.91 -4.87 -0.38
N ASN A 22 -14.13 -5.00 -0.90
CA ASN A 22 -14.70 -6.32 -1.23
C ASN A 22 -13.90 -6.96 -2.36
N GLY A 23 -13.64 -8.24 -2.21
CA GLY A 23 -12.94 -8.99 -3.24
C GLY A 23 -11.44 -8.89 -3.17
N TYR A 24 -10.90 -8.08 -2.26
CA TYR A 24 -9.46 -7.96 -2.10
C TYR A 24 -8.85 -9.29 -1.65
N GLN A 25 -7.78 -9.69 -2.31
CA GLN A 25 -7.01 -10.86 -1.92
C GLN A 25 -5.52 -10.52 -1.95
N ARG A 26 -4.86 -10.72 -0.84
CA ARG A 26 -3.45 -10.41 -0.69
C ARG A 26 -2.58 -11.12 -1.73
N ASN A 27 -2.93 -12.37 -2.04
CA ASN A 27 -2.11 -13.18 -2.95
C ASN A 27 -2.12 -12.67 -4.38
N THR A 28 -3.13 -11.92 -4.77
CA THR A 28 -3.22 -11.38 -6.14
C THR A 28 -2.88 -9.90 -6.22
N ALA A 29 -2.79 -9.23 -5.06
CA ALA A 29 -2.46 -7.81 -5.04
C ALA A 29 -0.98 -7.60 -5.35
N PRO A 30 -0.64 -6.59 -6.16
CA PRO A 30 0.75 -6.31 -6.51
C PRO A 30 1.58 -5.93 -5.30
N ALA A 31 2.83 -6.36 -5.31
CA ALA A 31 3.78 -6.03 -4.26
C ALA A 31 5.13 -5.68 -4.89
N THR A 32 5.91 -4.91 -4.15
CA THR A 32 7.24 -4.48 -4.56
C THR A 32 8.24 -4.99 -3.53
N LEU A 33 9.41 -5.44 -3.98
CA LEU A 33 10.45 -5.89 -3.07
C LEU A 33 11.27 -4.70 -2.58
N LEU A 34 11.34 -4.54 -1.26
CA LEU A 34 12.10 -3.47 -0.62
C LEU A 34 13.04 -4.06 0.40
N LYS A 35 14.16 -3.39 0.63
CA LYS A 35 15.09 -3.79 1.69
C LYS A 35 14.39 -3.71 3.03
N SER A 36 14.63 -4.72 3.88
CA SER A 36 13.93 -4.87 5.15
C SER A 36 14.80 -4.56 6.37
N ALA A 37 16.09 -4.35 6.20
CA ALA A 37 16.97 -4.05 7.33
C ALA A 37 16.57 -2.71 7.98
N SER A 38 16.89 -2.56 9.26
CA SER A 38 16.61 -1.35 9.99
C SER A 38 17.17 -0.12 9.27
N GLY A 39 16.37 0.93 9.14
CA GLY A 39 16.76 2.15 8.42
C GLY A 39 16.58 2.05 6.91
N SER A 40 16.19 0.88 6.40
CA SER A 40 15.95 0.68 4.98
C SER A 40 14.53 1.14 4.60
N PRO A 41 14.24 1.21 3.30
CA PRO A 41 12.90 1.65 2.85
C PRO A 41 11.75 0.86 3.46
N HIS A 42 11.84 -0.47 3.49
CA HIS A 42 10.75 -1.27 4.05
C HIS A 42 10.52 -0.97 5.52
N ALA A 43 11.58 -0.88 6.32
CA ALA A 43 11.46 -0.59 7.75
C ALA A 43 10.88 0.81 7.97
N ASN A 44 11.32 1.79 7.18
CA ASN A 44 10.84 3.17 7.30
C ASN A 44 9.37 3.29 6.96
N ILE A 45 8.92 2.61 5.90
CA ILE A 45 7.52 2.62 5.51
C ILE A 45 6.67 1.95 6.59
N SER A 46 7.11 0.81 7.09
CA SER A 46 6.35 0.08 8.13
C SER A 46 6.18 0.93 9.38
N SER A 47 7.23 1.65 9.78
CA SER A 47 7.17 2.56 10.92
C SER A 47 6.19 3.69 10.68
N ALA A 48 6.25 4.31 9.50
CA ALA A 48 5.34 5.40 9.13
C ALA A 48 3.88 4.94 9.13
N GLN A 49 3.63 3.74 8.60
CA GLN A 49 2.27 3.19 8.56
C GLN A 49 1.73 2.92 9.95
N ARG A 50 2.55 2.35 10.84
CA ARG A 50 2.12 2.12 12.22
C ARG A 50 1.76 3.43 12.91
N THR A 51 2.59 4.44 12.75
CA THR A 51 2.34 5.77 13.33
C THR A 51 1.03 6.35 12.79
N ARG A 52 0.83 6.28 11.50
CA ARG A 52 -0.37 6.82 10.86
C ARG A 52 -1.64 6.13 11.36
N ARG A 53 -1.61 4.78 11.45
CA ARG A 53 -2.79 4.04 11.89
C ARG A 53 -3.11 4.23 13.37
N ALA A 54 -2.13 4.60 14.16
CA ALA A 54 -2.34 4.87 15.58
C ALA A 54 -2.98 6.22 15.83
N MET A 55 -3.01 7.10 14.85
CA MET A 55 -3.60 8.43 15.01
C MET A 55 -5.12 8.37 14.87
N PRO A 56 -5.86 9.32 15.48
CA PRO A 56 -7.31 9.38 15.28
C PRO A 56 -7.65 9.47 13.78
N GLY A 57 -8.60 8.65 13.34
CA GLY A 57 -8.97 8.61 11.94
C GLY A 57 -7.98 7.92 11.03
N GLY A 58 -6.97 7.24 11.59
CA GLY A 58 -5.92 6.61 10.80
C GLY A 58 -6.40 5.47 9.90
N TRP A 59 -7.58 4.95 10.13
CA TRP A 59 -8.19 3.93 9.29
C TRP A 59 -9.31 4.50 8.41
N ASP A 60 -9.63 5.77 8.57
CA ASP A 60 -10.76 6.43 7.92
C ASP A 60 -10.32 7.18 6.68
N THR A 61 -9.80 6.43 5.72
CA THR A 61 -9.29 7.00 4.48
C THR A 61 -9.99 6.36 3.29
N THR A 62 -9.99 7.08 2.16
CA THR A 62 -10.45 6.54 0.88
C THR A 62 -9.30 5.85 0.17
N LEU A 63 -9.62 5.05 -0.83
CA LEU A 63 -8.59 4.40 -1.63
C LEU A 63 -7.68 5.43 -2.32
N LYS A 64 -8.28 6.50 -2.83
CA LYS A 64 -7.52 7.58 -3.45
C LYS A 64 -6.51 8.19 -2.48
N GLN A 65 -6.96 8.46 -1.25
CA GLN A 65 -6.07 8.97 -0.21
C GLN A 65 -4.95 7.98 0.10
N GLU A 66 -5.27 6.69 0.17
CA GLU A 66 -4.26 5.67 0.42
C GLU A 66 -3.19 5.65 -0.67
N PHE A 67 -3.56 5.82 -1.94
CA PHE A 67 -2.57 5.89 -3.02
C PHE A 67 -1.63 7.08 -2.85
N HIS A 68 -2.17 8.25 -2.55
CA HIS A 68 -1.33 9.45 -2.36
C HIS A 68 -0.39 9.30 -1.17
N ILE A 69 -0.93 8.81 -0.05
CA ILE A 69 -0.13 8.63 1.16
C ILE A 69 0.95 7.57 0.93
N SER A 70 0.59 6.48 0.27
CA SER A 70 1.55 5.40 0.01
C SER A 70 2.70 5.88 -0.86
N TYR A 71 2.41 6.63 -1.91
CA TYR A 71 3.46 7.18 -2.76
C TYR A 71 4.42 8.05 -1.95
N LYS A 72 3.86 8.95 -1.15
CA LYS A 72 4.65 9.84 -0.32
C LYS A 72 5.50 9.06 0.69
N GLU A 73 4.92 8.04 1.33
CA GLU A 73 5.65 7.20 2.27
C GLU A 73 6.83 6.50 1.59
N MET A 74 6.64 6.02 0.37
CA MET A 74 7.74 5.38 -0.36
C MET A 74 8.85 6.37 -0.69
N ILE A 75 8.50 7.56 -1.20
CA ILE A 75 9.49 8.58 -1.53
C ILE A 75 10.26 9.01 -0.28
N ASP A 76 9.55 9.28 0.81
CA ASP A 76 10.16 9.72 2.06
C ASP A 76 11.06 8.63 2.66
N ALA A 77 10.75 7.38 2.39
CA ALA A 77 11.53 6.24 2.89
C ALA A 77 12.75 5.93 2.02
N GLY A 78 12.92 6.62 0.90
CA GLY A 78 14.09 6.43 0.03
C GLY A 78 13.87 5.50 -1.15
N VAL A 79 12.63 5.12 -1.45
CA VAL A 79 12.35 4.32 -2.64
C VAL A 79 12.57 5.17 -3.89
N PRO A 80 13.30 4.67 -4.90
CA PRO A 80 13.47 5.44 -6.13
C PRO A 80 12.14 5.82 -6.76
N LYS A 81 12.09 7.01 -7.31
CA LYS A 81 10.85 7.59 -7.84
C LYS A 81 10.20 6.69 -8.89
N GLN A 82 10.99 6.13 -9.80
CA GLN A 82 10.45 5.26 -10.84
C GLN A 82 9.84 3.99 -10.26
N GLN A 83 10.49 3.42 -9.26
CA GLN A 83 9.97 2.23 -8.59
C GLN A 83 8.67 2.54 -7.84
N ALA A 84 8.62 3.68 -7.17
CA ALA A 84 7.41 4.10 -6.46
C ALA A 84 6.24 4.30 -7.43
N ARG A 85 6.49 4.95 -8.56
CA ARG A 85 5.46 5.16 -9.59
C ARG A 85 4.95 3.85 -10.16
N LYS A 86 5.85 2.92 -10.44
CA LYS A 86 5.45 1.62 -10.97
C LYS A 86 4.61 0.86 -9.96
N SER A 87 5.02 0.89 -8.71
CA SER A 87 4.32 0.21 -7.62
C SER A 87 2.89 0.73 -7.48
N ILE A 88 2.73 2.04 -7.49
CA ILE A 88 1.40 2.66 -7.40
C ILE A 88 0.57 2.34 -8.64
N GLY A 89 1.17 2.40 -9.83
CA GLY A 89 0.47 2.11 -11.08
C GLY A 89 -0.04 0.67 -11.14
N ASP A 90 0.78 -0.28 -10.71
CA ASP A 90 0.37 -1.69 -10.68
C ASP A 90 -0.78 -1.90 -9.69
N SER A 91 -0.70 -1.26 -8.54
CA SER A 91 -1.74 -1.31 -7.52
C SER A 91 -3.03 -0.69 -8.02
N TYR A 92 -2.94 0.45 -8.70
CA TYR A 92 -4.10 1.11 -9.28
C TYR A 92 -4.82 0.18 -10.26
N LYS A 93 -4.08 -0.50 -11.13
CA LYS A 93 -4.67 -1.42 -12.10
C LYS A 93 -5.40 -2.56 -11.40
N TYR A 94 -4.80 -3.11 -10.34
CA TYR A 94 -5.41 -4.19 -9.58
C TYR A 94 -6.76 -3.75 -8.99
N PHE A 95 -6.78 -2.60 -8.31
CA PHE A 95 -8.01 -2.13 -7.68
C PHE A 95 -9.03 -1.67 -8.70
N ASP A 96 -8.60 -1.15 -9.85
CA ASP A 96 -9.50 -0.78 -10.91
C ASP A 96 -10.24 -2.01 -11.47
N GLN A 97 -9.54 -3.13 -11.60
CA GLN A 97 -10.16 -4.39 -12.02
C GLN A 97 -11.16 -4.89 -10.98
N LEU A 98 -10.83 -4.78 -9.71
CA LEU A 98 -11.77 -5.13 -8.65
C LEU A 98 -13.02 -4.26 -8.68
N ARG A 99 -12.86 -2.97 -8.94
CA ARG A 99 -13.98 -2.04 -9.03
C ARG A 99 -14.93 -2.46 -10.14
N GLU A 100 -14.41 -2.84 -11.28
CA GLU A 100 -15.24 -3.29 -12.40
C GLU A 100 -15.99 -4.57 -12.07
N SER A 101 -15.38 -5.45 -11.29
CA SER A 101 -16.01 -6.71 -10.88
C SER A 101 -17.00 -6.52 -9.73
N ASN A 102 -16.86 -5.46 -8.94
CA ASN A 102 -17.66 -5.21 -7.75
C ASN A 102 -18.19 -3.78 -7.77
N SER A 103 -19.13 -3.51 -8.66
CA SER A 103 -19.64 -2.16 -8.88
C SER A 103 -20.30 -1.55 -7.64
N ASN A 104 -20.67 -2.37 -6.65
CA ASN A 104 -21.29 -1.91 -5.42
C ASN A 104 -20.30 -1.56 -4.31
N ASN A 105 -19.00 -1.62 -4.59
CA ASN A 105 -18.00 -1.33 -3.57
C ASN A 105 -17.86 0.19 -3.41
N VAL A 106 -18.32 0.69 -2.28
CA VAL A 106 -18.41 2.14 -2.03
C VAL A 106 -17.06 2.79 -1.71
N TYR A 107 -16.02 2.00 -1.51
CA TYR A 107 -14.71 2.53 -1.14
C TYR A 107 -13.79 2.74 -2.34
N PHE A 108 -14.25 2.47 -3.54
CA PHE A 108 -13.50 2.74 -4.76
C PHE A 108 -13.77 4.17 -5.23
N ASP A 109 -13.00 5.10 -4.78
CA ASP A 109 -13.09 6.49 -5.26
C ASP A 109 -11.74 6.94 -5.82
N ILE A 110 -11.30 6.23 -6.82
CA ILE A 110 -10.06 6.52 -7.50
C ILE A 110 -10.26 7.64 -8.50
#